data_ffb2bddac2564b5ef8574a35088daada
#
_entry.id   ffb2bddac2564b5ef8574a35088daada
#
_cell.length_a   1.000
_cell.length_b   1.000
_cell.length_c   1.000
_cell.angle_alpha   90.00
_cell.angle_beta   90.00
_cell.angle_gamma   90.00
#
_symmetry.space_group_name_H-M   'P 1'
#
loop_
_entity.id
_entity.type
_entity.pdbx_description
1 polymer ?
#
loop_
_entity_poly.entity_id
_entity_poly.type
_entity_poly.pdbx_seq_one_letter_code
_entity_poly.pdbx_strand_id
1 'polypeptide(L)'
;LYQTSPDIRFADYYERALYNHILASQQPTKGGFVYFTPMRPGHYRVYSQPETSMWCCVGSGLENHTKYGEFIYAHAKDTLYVNLFIPSRLTWKDKKITLVQETRFPDEEQIRFRVEKSKKKAFSLKLRYPSWAKGASVSVNGKVQETNAQPGEYLTIHRKWKAGDEITLNMPMQVALEQIPDRENFYAFMYGPIVLASPTGTENMDGLYADDSRGGHIAHGKQISMQEIPMLVGSAASLPQSLRKINDDLVAFTYTGSVYPAQKEALKLIPFFRLHDSRYAVYFHQVTEAEVESIRKEVALSERKAMELANQTVDLIFPGEQQPESDHGILYEQAETGINKDRHFRRAKGWFSYNLKVKEEASQLMITVRKEDYTKVAILLNNEKLTVSPTISKPDKEGFITICYSLPQKLSTGSYPIRFSPDGTEWTPAIYEVRLLK
;
A
#
# COMPACT_ATOMS: atom_id res chain seq x y z
N LEU A 1 -14.86 -8.64 15.55
CA LEU A 1 -13.90 -9.62 16.09
C LEU A 1 -13.51 -9.29 17.53
N TYR A 2 -12.96 -8.10 17.81
CA TYR A 2 -12.54 -7.71 19.17
C TYR A 2 -13.65 -7.79 20.21
N GLN A 3 -14.86 -7.38 19.88
CA GLN A 3 -16.04 -7.46 20.79
C GLN A 3 -16.42 -8.90 21.15
N THR A 4 -16.16 -9.85 20.27
CA THR A 4 -16.45 -11.27 20.50
C THR A 4 -15.34 -11.94 21.31
N SER A 5 -14.08 -11.58 21.03
CA SER A 5 -12.89 -12.06 21.72
C SER A 5 -11.87 -10.93 21.82
N PRO A 6 -11.69 -10.33 23.01
CA PRO A 6 -10.77 -9.22 23.21
C PRO A 6 -9.30 -9.65 23.10
N ASP A 7 -8.83 -9.81 21.87
CA ASP A 7 -7.45 -10.13 21.55
C ASP A 7 -6.71 -8.84 21.13
N ILE A 8 -5.57 -8.57 21.76
CA ILE A 8 -4.79 -7.37 21.52
C ILE A 8 -4.27 -7.27 20.07
N ARG A 9 -4.10 -8.41 19.38
CA ARG A 9 -3.67 -8.45 17.98
C ARG A 9 -4.63 -7.69 17.07
N PHE A 10 -5.94 -7.65 17.39
CA PHE A 10 -6.90 -6.85 16.64
C PHE A 10 -6.71 -5.35 16.87
N ALA A 11 -6.31 -4.95 18.07
CA ALA A 11 -6.03 -3.56 18.37
C ALA A 11 -4.71 -3.09 17.73
N ASP A 12 -3.69 -3.93 17.72
CA ASP A 12 -2.42 -3.67 17.04
C ASP A 12 -2.62 -3.55 15.53
N TYR A 13 -3.42 -4.45 14.92
CA TYR A 13 -3.78 -4.37 13.50
C TYR A 13 -4.57 -3.09 13.18
N TYR A 14 -5.54 -2.74 14.04
CA TYR A 14 -6.33 -1.52 13.86
C TYR A 14 -5.46 -0.28 13.91
N GLU A 15 -4.56 -0.15 14.89
CA GLU A 15 -3.63 0.98 15.01
C GLU A 15 -2.72 1.07 13.78
N ARG A 16 -2.18 -0.06 13.33
CA ARG A 16 -1.34 -0.11 12.14
C ARG A 16 -2.09 0.36 10.88
N ALA A 17 -3.31 -0.12 10.67
CA ALA A 17 -4.17 0.29 9.57
C ALA A 17 -4.57 1.77 9.68
N LEU A 18 -4.90 2.23 10.89
CA LEU A 18 -5.29 3.61 11.17
C LEU A 18 -4.22 4.60 10.69
N TYR A 19 -2.99 4.46 11.16
CA TYR A 19 -1.92 5.40 10.81
C TYR A 19 -1.42 5.22 9.39
N ASN A 20 -1.17 3.98 8.95
CA ASN A 20 -0.38 3.75 7.74
C ASN A 20 -1.24 3.59 6.49
N HIS A 21 -2.55 3.38 6.64
CA HIS A 21 -3.48 3.26 5.53
C HIS A 21 -4.60 4.31 5.60
N ILE A 22 -5.41 4.31 6.65
CA ILE A 22 -6.61 5.15 6.73
C ILE A 22 -6.26 6.64 6.73
N LEU A 23 -5.42 7.10 7.67
CA LEU A 23 -4.96 8.48 7.71
C LEU A 23 -4.13 8.87 6.49
N ALA A 24 -3.32 7.94 5.97
CA ALA A 24 -2.52 8.17 4.79
C ALA A 24 -3.36 8.31 3.51
N SER A 25 -4.59 7.82 3.48
CA SER A 25 -5.49 7.90 2.32
C SER A 25 -6.24 9.23 2.20
N GLN A 26 -6.25 10.07 3.22
CA GLN A 26 -6.95 11.35 3.22
C GLN A 26 -5.97 12.51 3.01
N GLN A 27 -6.26 13.40 2.08
CA GLN A 27 -5.56 14.68 1.96
C GLN A 27 -6.17 15.67 2.98
N PRO A 28 -5.43 16.06 4.03
CA PRO A 28 -6.04 16.72 5.20
C PRO A 28 -6.37 18.20 4.98
N THR A 29 -5.78 18.84 3.96
CA THR A 29 -5.91 20.28 3.73
C THR A 29 -6.96 20.60 2.68
N LYS A 30 -6.93 19.89 1.55
CA LYS A 30 -7.81 20.14 0.40
C LYS A 30 -9.01 19.20 0.38
N GLY A 31 -8.99 18.16 1.21
CA GLY A 31 -9.93 17.05 1.15
C GLY A 31 -9.60 16.04 0.05
N GLY A 32 -10.44 15.05 -0.12
CA GLY A 32 -10.23 13.97 -1.07
C GLY A 32 -9.60 12.73 -0.45
N PHE A 33 -9.89 11.58 -1.07
CA PHE A 33 -9.42 10.27 -0.65
C PHE A 33 -8.70 9.56 -1.78
N VAL A 34 -7.81 8.66 -1.42
CA VAL A 34 -7.01 7.87 -2.35
C VAL A 34 -7.73 6.57 -2.67
N TYR A 35 -7.79 6.21 -3.95
CA TYR A 35 -8.24 4.88 -4.40
C TYR A 35 -7.08 3.88 -4.35
N PHE A 36 -5.96 4.22 -4.98
CA PHE A 36 -4.73 3.43 -4.98
C PHE A 36 -3.62 4.12 -4.19
N THR A 37 -2.91 3.34 -3.39
CA THR A 37 -1.65 3.76 -2.76
C THR A 37 -0.51 3.01 -3.43
N PRO A 38 0.13 3.57 -4.48
CA PRO A 38 1.23 2.91 -5.17
C PRO A 38 2.39 2.64 -4.23
N MET A 39 2.95 1.42 -4.28
CA MET A 39 4.11 1.04 -3.48
C MET A 39 5.43 1.13 -4.26
N ARG A 40 5.37 1.33 -5.58
CA ARG A 40 6.57 1.61 -6.37
C ARG A 40 7.25 2.90 -5.86
N PRO A 41 8.51 2.86 -5.45
CA PRO A 41 9.24 4.06 -5.05
C PRO A 41 9.23 5.13 -6.15
N GLY A 42 9.08 6.40 -5.76
CA GLY A 42 8.98 7.52 -6.70
C GLY A 42 7.61 7.69 -7.37
N HIS A 43 6.61 6.93 -6.95
CA HIS A 43 5.23 7.12 -7.41
C HIS A 43 4.47 8.12 -6.51
N TYR A 44 3.24 8.46 -6.85
CA TYR A 44 2.39 9.38 -6.07
C TYR A 44 0.95 8.87 -5.98
N ARG A 45 0.24 9.32 -4.95
CA ARG A 45 -1.20 9.05 -4.76
C ARG A 45 -2.01 10.08 -5.53
N VAL A 46 -3.14 9.62 -6.11
CA VAL A 46 -4.15 10.48 -6.71
C VAL A 46 -5.30 10.64 -5.73
N TYR A 47 -5.71 11.87 -5.49
CA TYR A 47 -6.80 12.19 -4.57
C TYR A 47 -8.10 12.47 -5.33
N SER A 48 -9.22 12.03 -4.77
CA SER A 48 -10.54 12.36 -5.28
C SER A 48 -10.83 13.85 -5.14
N GLN A 49 -11.67 14.39 -6.02
CA GLN A 49 -12.27 15.70 -5.81
C GLN A 49 -13.32 15.58 -4.69
N PRO A 50 -13.38 16.51 -3.74
CA PRO A 50 -14.31 16.42 -2.60
C PRO A 50 -15.78 16.35 -3.01
N GLU A 51 -16.17 16.99 -4.12
CA GLU A 51 -17.57 17.19 -4.51
C GLU A 51 -18.02 16.33 -5.70
N THR A 52 -17.10 15.85 -6.54
CA THR A 52 -17.43 15.25 -7.84
C THR A 52 -17.02 13.81 -7.99
N SER A 53 -15.93 13.37 -7.34
CA SER A 53 -15.44 11.99 -7.44
C SER A 53 -16.22 11.06 -6.52
N MET A 54 -17.06 10.21 -7.09
CA MET A 54 -17.93 9.29 -6.35
C MET A 54 -17.41 7.85 -6.39
N TRP A 55 -16.14 7.64 -6.09
CA TRP A 55 -15.57 6.30 -5.99
C TRP A 55 -16.03 5.58 -4.73
N CYS A 56 -16.09 4.26 -4.75
CA CYS A 56 -16.38 3.44 -3.55
C CYS A 56 -15.42 3.76 -2.40
N CYS A 57 -14.14 4.03 -2.69
CA CYS A 57 -13.12 4.36 -1.71
C CYS A 57 -13.32 5.73 -1.04
N VAL A 58 -14.02 6.67 -1.66
CA VAL A 58 -14.46 7.92 -1.03
C VAL A 58 -15.46 7.63 0.09
N GLY A 59 -16.46 6.79 -0.18
CA GLY A 59 -17.45 6.35 0.82
C GLY A 59 -16.78 5.61 1.99
N SER A 60 -15.92 4.64 1.69
CA SER A 60 -15.17 3.89 2.71
C SER A 60 -14.24 4.81 3.53
N GLY A 61 -13.60 5.78 2.89
CA GLY A 61 -12.76 6.78 3.55
C GLY A 61 -13.55 7.61 4.56
N LEU A 62 -14.68 8.16 4.16
CA LEU A 62 -15.58 8.92 5.03
C LEU A 62 -16.07 8.08 6.21
N GLU A 63 -16.49 6.84 5.98
CA GLU A 63 -16.95 5.94 7.04
C GLU A 63 -15.83 5.62 8.04
N ASN A 64 -14.63 5.30 7.58
CA ASN A 64 -13.50 4.98 8.44
C ASN A 64 -13.17 6.10 9.41
N HIS A 65 -13.16 7.36 8.95
CA HIS A 65 -12.85 8.52 9.79
C HIS A 65 -13.91 8.78 10.88
N THR A 66 -15.13 8.27 10.74
CA THR A 66 -16.17 8.38 11.76
C THR A 66 -16.09 7.29 12.83
N LYS A 67 -15.26 6.25 12.66
CA LYS A 67 -15.24 5.04 13.50
C LYS A 67 -14.20 5.05 14.63
N TYR A 68 -13.28 6.02 14.67
CA TYR A 68 -12.19 6.00 15.64
C TYR A 68 -12.69 5.98 17.09
N GLY A 69 -13.74 6.75 17.40
CA GLY A 69 -14.32 6.84 18.74
C GLY A 69 -14.87 5.53 19.27
N GLU A 70 -15.31 4.64 18.36
CA GLU A 70 -15.92 3.36 18.73
C GLU A 70 -14.89 2.36 19.28
N PHE A 71 -13.60 2.56 19.04
CA PHE A 71 -12.56 1.61 19.41
C PHE A 71 -11.48 2.15 20.34
N ILE A 72 -11.54 3.44 20.73
CA ILE A 72 -10.62 3.99 21.73
C ILE A 72 -10.74 3.19 23.03
N TYR A 73 -11.97 2.91 23.44
CA TYR A 73 -12.28 2.17 24.67
C TYR A 73 -13.19 0.99 24.39
N ALA A 74 -13.01 -0.06 25.18
CA ALA A 74 -13.94 -1.16 25.30
C ALA A 74 -14.15 -1.50 26.78
N HIS A 75 -15.27 -2.12 27.14
CA HIS A 75 -15.48 -2.55 28.51
C HIS A 75 -16.18 -3.91 28.58
N ALA A 76 -15.90 -4.65 29.63
CA ALA A 76 -16.57 -5.89 29.97
C ALA A 76 -16.70 -5.99 31.48
N LYS A 77 -17.94 -6.07 31.99
CA LYS A 77 -18.22 -6.14 33.44
C LYS A 77 -17.48 -5.01 34.22
N ASP A 78 -16.44 -5.40 34.94
CA ASP A 78 -15.64 -4.53 35.82
C ASP A 78 -14.26 -4.22 35.22
N THR A 79 -14.14 -4.26 33.91
CA THR A 79 -12.88 -4.00 33.20
C THR A 79 -13.09 -2.95 32.12
N LEU A 80 -12.22 -1.95 32.09
CA LEU A 80 -12.10 -0.96 31.02
C LEU A 80 -10.82 -1.22 30.25
N TYR A 81 -10.91 -1.36 28.94
CA TYR A 81 -9.79 -1.50 28.02
C TYR A 81 -9.54 -0.18 27.32
N VAL A 82 -8.29 0.23 27.21
CA VAL A 82 -7.82 1.34 26.38
C VAL A 82 -7.07 0.76 25.20
N ASN A 83 -7.64 0.85 24.02
CA ASN A 83 -7.10 0.23 22.79
C ASN A 83 -6.35 1.21 21.92
N LEU A 84 -6.81 2.46 21.82
CA LEU A 84 -6.18 3.49 20.99
C LEU A 84 -5.78 4.69 21.83
N PHE A 85 -4.62 5.26 21.50
CA PHE A 85 -4.06 6.42 22.20
C PHE A 85 -4.42 7.72 21.47
N ILE A 86 -5.71 8.07 21.53
CA ILE A 86 -6.28 9.25 20.89
C ILE A 86 -6.83 10.16 22.00
N PRO A 87 -6.52 11.48 22.02
CA PRO A 87 -7.06 12.41 23.00
C PRO A 87 -8.58 12.31 23.07
N SER A 88 -9.11 12.07 24.25
CA SER A 88 -10.53 11.78 24.39
C SER A 88 -11.03 11.88 25.83
N ARG A 89 -12.36 11.97 25.97
CA ARG A 89 -13.05 11.99 27.25
C ARG A 89 -14.11 10.88 27.26
N LEU A 90 -13.90 9.87 28.10
CA LEU A 90 -14.85 8.79 28.32
C LEU A 90 -15.74 9.08 29.52
N THR A 91 -17.05 8.92 29.34
CA THR A 91 -18.01 8.84 30.44
C THR A 91 -18.59 7.44 30.51
N TRP A 92 -18.10 6.63 31.46
CA TRP A 92 -18.59 5.28 31.70
C TRP A 92 -19.72 5.31 32.76
N LYS A 93 -20.96 5.29 32.27
CA LYS A 93 -22.16 5.52 33.10
C LYS A 93 -22.31 4.48 34.20
N ASP A 94 -22.09 3.18 33.92
CA ASP A 94 -22.27 2.08 34.87
C ASP A 94 -21.33 2.16 36.07
N LYS A 95 -20.12 2.64 35.85
CA LYS A 95 -19.13 2.87 36.91
C LYS A 95 -19.19 4.27 37.50
N LYS A 96 -19.97 5.17 36.89
CA LYS A 96 -20.07 6.59 37.26
C LYS A 96 -18.67 7.25 37.32
N ILE A 97 -17.87 6.99 36.30
CA ILE A 97 -16.52 7.53 36.14
C ILE A 97 -16.42 8.35 34.86
N THR A 98 -15.63 9.41 34.91
CA THR A 98 -15.16 10.15 33.74
C THR A 98 -13.65 10.07 33.70
N LEU A 99 -13.10 9.53 32.60
CA LEU A 99 -11.68 9.42 32.34
C LEU A 99 -11.32 10.32 31.15
N VAL A 100 -10.28 11.13 31.29
CA VAL A 100 -9.73 11.95 30.22
C VAL A 100 -8.39 11.38 29.80
N GLN A 101 -8.20 11.17 28.52
CA GLN A 101 -6.93 10.76 27.90
C GLN A 101 -6.32 11.97 27.20
N GLU A 102 -5.11 12.33 27.59
CA GLU A 102 -4.32 13.45 27.06
C GLU A 102 -3.03 12.88 26.45
N THR A 103 -2.79 13.17 25.18
CA THR A 103 -1.60 12.66 24.47
C THR A 103 -1.40 13.43 23.18
N ARG A 104 -0.16 13.48 22.72
CA ARG A 104 0.25 13.85 21.36
C ARG A 104 0.78 12.65 20.57
N PHE A 105 0.45 11.43 21.03
CA PHE A 105 0.83 10.21 20.30
C PHE A 105 0.38 10.30 18.83
N PRO A 106 1.21 9.97 17.85
CA PRO A 106 2.50 9.28 17.92
C PRO A 106 3.72 10.22 17.99
N ASP A 107 3.57 11.53 18.19
CA ASP A 107 4.71 12.45 18.30
C ASP A 107 5.40 12.37 19.66
N GLU A 108 4.64 12.03 20.69
CA GLU A 108 5.11 11.79 22.06
C GLU A 108 4.88 10.34 22.48
N GLU A 109 5.79 9.80 23.25
CA GLU A 109 5.73 8.45 23.79
C GLU A 109 4.89 8.33 25.05
N GLN A 110 4.48 9.48 25.61
CA GLN A 110 3.76 9.57 26.86
C GLN A 110 2.26 9.76 26.64
N ILE A 111 1.47 8.95 27.32
CA ILE A 111 0.02 9.06 27.39
C ILE A 111 -0.39 9.28 28.84
N ARG A 112 -1.18 10.30 29.08
CA ARG A 112 -1.70 10.63 30.41
C ARG A 112 -3.18 10.37 30.46
N PHE A 113 -3.63 9.78 31.59
CA PHE A 113 -5.04 9.59 31.86
C PHE A 113 -5.32 10.28 33.20
N ARG A 114 -6.41 11.04 33.26
CA ARG A 114 -6.88 11.69 34.48
C ARG A 114 -8.31 11.27 34.77
N VAL A 115 -8.53 10.78 35.99
CA VAL A 115 -9.87 10.47 36.48
C VAL A 115 -10.52 11.82 36.93
N GLU A 116 -11.40 12.35 36.08
CA GLU A 116 -12.05 13.63 36.34
C GLU A 116 -13.17 13.49 37.34
N LYS A 117 -14.00 12.46 37.23
CA LYS A 117 -15.11 12.15 38.14
C LYS A 117 -15.10 10.66 38.51
N SER A 118 -15.43 10.37 39.78
CA SER A 118 -15.56 8.97 40.23
C SER A 118 -16.46 8.86 41.44
N LYS A 119 -17.24 7.80 41.52
CA LYS A 119 -17.97 7.37 42.74
C LYS A 119 -17.19 6.33 43.55
N LYS A 120 -15.86 6.29 43.40
CA LYS A 120 -14.92 5.39 44.10
C LYS A 120 -15.25 3.91 43.92
N LYS A 121 -15.73 3.52 42.73
CA LYS A 121 -15.94 2.11 42.38
C LYS A 121 -14.61 1.47 41.98
N ALA A 122 -14.45 0.20 42.35
CA ALA A 122 -13.31 -0.59 41.91
C ALA A 122 -13.56 -1.17 40.53
N PHE A 123 -12.54 -1.14 39.68
CA PHE A 123 -12.51 -1.82 38.39
C PHE A 123 -11.06 -1.98 37.90
N SER A 124 -10.87 -2.87 36.94
CA SER A 124 -9.58 -3.07 36.28
C SER A 124 -9.46 -2.13 35.08
N LEU A 125 -8.43 -1.31 35.06
CA LEU A 125 -8.01 -0.57 33.87
C LEU A 125 -6.95 -1.38 33.16
N LYS A 126 -7.21 -1.74 31.91
CA LYS A 126 -6.30 -2.46 31.01
C LYS A 126 -5.82 -1.51 29.94
N LEU A 127 -4.55 -1.14 29.99
CA LEU A 127 -3.88 -0.31 29.01
C LEU A 127 -3.18 -1.23 28.00
N ARG A 128 -3.43 -1.03 26.73
CA ARG A 128 -2.78 -1.82 25.68
C ARG A 128 -1.26 -1.62 25.75
N TYR A 129 -0.53 -2.71 25.73
CA TYR A 129 0.92 -2.75 25.57
C TYR A 129 1.23 -3.33 24.18
N PRO A 130 1.36 -2.47 23.16
CA PRO A 130 1.47 -2.92 21.76
C PRO A 130 2.65 -3.85 21.55
N SER A 131 2.55 -4.73 20.56
CA SER A 131 3.63 -5.66 20.20
C SER A 131 4.92 -4.97 19.75
N TRP A 132 4.83 -3.77 19.18
CA TRP A 132 5.97 -2.96 18.75
C TRP A 132 6.70 -2.25 19.91
N ALA A 133 6.02 -2.00 21.03
CA ALA A 133 6.61 -1.30 22.17
C ALA A 133 7.51 -2.22 22.98
N LYS A 134 8.65 -1.72 23.39
CA LYS A 134 9.57 -2.42 24.31
C LYS A 134 9.88 -1.53 25.48
N GLY A 135 9.76 -2.09 26.69
CA GLY A 135 10.06 -1.36 27.92
C GLY A 135 8.98 -0.34 28.31
N ALA A 136 7.70 -0.61 27.97
CA ALA A 136 6.60 0.22 28.43
C ALA A 136 6.53 0.23 29.97
N SER A 137 6.19 1.40 30.53
CA SER A 137 6.04 1.55 31.97
C SER A 137 4.76 2.33 32.29
N VAL A 138 4.14 2.02 33.41
CA VAL A 138 2.95 2.72 33.89
C VAL A 138 3.12 3.18 35.33
N SER A 139 2.66 4.39 35.62
CA SER A 139 2.63 4.92 36.98
C SER A 139 1.22 5.41 37.34
N VAL A 140 0.90 5.39 38.61
CA VAL A 140 -0.34 5.95 39.14
C VAL A 140 0.02 6.93 40.26
N ASN A 141 -0.39 8.18 40.13
CA ASN A 141 -0.06 9.28 41.05
C ASN A 141 1.46 9.37 41.30
N GLY A 142 2.25 9.26 40.23
CA GLY A 142 3.72 9.30 40.28
C GLY A 142 4.40 8.03 40.77
N LYS A 143 3.64 7.00 41.21
CA LYS A 143 4.23 5.72 41.66
C LYS A 143 4.20 4.69 40.54
N VAL A 144 5.35 4.18 40.16
CA VAL A 144 5.48 3.11 39.16
C VAL A 144 4.71 1.88 39.65
N GLN A 145 4.00 1.27 38.75
CA GLN A 145 3.27 0.01 38.97
C GLN A 145 4.11 -1.14 38.42
N GLU A 146 4.40 -2.10 39.25
CA GLU A 146 5.01 -3.34 38.78
C GLU A 146 4.03 -4.10 37.89
N THR A 147 4.52 -4.64 36.81
CA THR A 147 3.75 -5.43 35.83
C THR A 147 4.62 -6.50 35.22
N ASN A 148 4.07 -7.68 35.05
CA ASN A 148 4.70 -8.79 34.33
C ASN A 148 4.26 -8.85 32.85
N ALA A 149 3.43 -7.88 32.40
CA ALA A 149 2.92 -7.88 31.04
C ALA A 149 4.06 -7.67 30.03
N GLN A 150 3.99 -8.41 28.95
CA GLN A 150 4.92 -8.36 27.83
C GLN A 150 4.31 -7.57 26.66
N PRO A 151 5.12 -7.10 25.69
CA PRO A 151 4.60 -6.57 24.44
C PRO A 151 3.59 -7.52 23.79
N GLY A 152 2.46 -7.02 23.37
CA GLY A 152 1.32 -7.82 22.87
C GLY A 152 0.35 -8.23 23.97
N GLU A 153 0.43 -7.64 25.18
CA GLU A 153 -0.49 -7.89 26.29
C GLU A 153 -1.09 -6.60 26.83
N TYR A 154 -1.96 -6.69 27.86
CA TYR A 154 -2.52 -5.53 28.55
C TYR A 154 -1.82 -5.32 29.91
N LEU A 155 -1.31 -4.13 30.15
CA LEU A 155 -0.93 -3.66 31.47
C LEU A 155 -2.21 -3.49 32.30
N THR A 156 -2.36 -4.27 33.38
CA THR A 156 -3.61 -4.31 34.15
C THR A 156 -3.42 -3.66 35.52
N ILE A 157 -4.27 -2.69 35.84
CA ILE A 157 -4.27 -2.00 37.13
C ILE A 157 -5.65 -2.13 37.77
N HIS A 158 -5.76 -2.86 38.87
CA HIS A 158 -7.01 -3.01 39.61
C HIS A 158 -7.00 -2.15 40.89
N ARG A 159 -7.94 -1.23 41.03
CA ARG A 159 -8.08 -0.40 42.23
C ARG A 159 -9.44 0.31 42.32
N LYS A 160 -9.71 0.92 43.50
CA LYS A 160 -10.77 1.90 43.64
C LYS A 160 -10.29 3.27 43.13
N TRP A 161 -10.81 3.67 41.98
CA TRP A 161 -10.41 4.92 41.34
C TRP A 161 -11.09 6.12 42.01
N LYS A 162 -10.34 7.21 42.19
CA LYS A 162 -10.80 8.48 42.80
C LYS A 162 -10.69 9.59 41.77
N ALA A 163 -11.55 10.63 41.94
CA ALA A 163 -11.33 11.85 41.17
C ALA A 163 -9.96 12.45 41.52
N GLY A 164 -9.23 12.91 40.55
CA GLY A 164 -7.86 13.40 40.68
C GLY A 164 -6.76 12.30 40.53
N ASP A 165 -7.13 11.03 40.44
CA ASP A 165 -6.11 10.00 40.12
C ASP A 165 -5.55 10.25 38.69
N GLU A 166 -4.23 10.22 38.59
CA GLU A 166 -3.48 10.36 37.34
C GLU A 166 -2.74 9.09 36.99
N ILE A 167 -2.85 8.65 35.75
CA ILE A 167 -2.11 7.49 35.22
C ILE A 167 -1.23 8.00 34.10
N THR A 168 0.05 7.64 34.14
CA THR A 168 0.99 7.93 33.04
C THR A 168 1.49 6.61 32.47
N LEU A 169 1.22 6.40 31.18
CA LEU A 169 1.76 5.31 30.39
C LEU A 169 2.90 5.88 29.53
N ASN A 170 4.06 5.31 29.60
CA ASN A 170 5.21 5.64 28.76
C ASN A 170 5.53 4.45 27.85
N MET A 171 5.58 4.68 26.55
CA MET A 171 5.81 3.64 25.53
C MET A 171 6.95 4.06 24.59
N PRO A 172 8.21 3.72 24.94
CA PRO A 172 9.34 4.07 24.11
C PRO A 172 9.20 3.53 22.69
N MET A 173 9.35 4.40 21.70
CA MET A 173 9.33 4.04 20.29
C MET A 173 10.74 3.91 19.74
N GLN A 174 10.97 2.88 18.95
CA GLN A 174 12.26 2.61 18.33
C GLN A 174 12.10 2.49 16.82
N VAL A 175 13.15 2.86 16.10
CA VAL A 175 13.22 2.59 14.66
C VAL A 175 13.47 1.10 14.44
N ALA A 176 12.65 0.49 13.62
CA ALA A 176 12.78 -0.90 13.17
C ALA A 176 12.70 -0.97 11.64
N LEU A 177 13.13 -2.09 11.08
CA LEU A 177 12.96 -2.40 9.65
C LEU A 177 11.93 -3.50 9.48
N GLU A 178 11.10 -3.35 8.46
CA GLU A 178 10.26 -4.41 7.94
C GLU A 178 10.64 -4.70 6.49
N GLN A 179 10.96 -5.95 6.21
CA GLN A 179 11.22 -6.45 4.87
C GLN A 179 9.89 -6.76 4.17
N ILE A 180 9.82 -6.57 2.85
CA ILE A 180 8.65 -6.98 2.08
C ILE A 180 8.43 -8.50 2.18
N PRO A 181 7.18 -8.99 2.03
CA PRO A 181 6.83 -10.40 2.29
C PRO A 181 7.54 -11.42 1.40
N ASP A 182 7.89 -11.07 0.17
CA ASP A 182 8.62 -11.90 -0.79
C ASP A 182 10.12 -12.07 -0.45
N ARG A 183 10.58 -11.34 0.58
CA ARG A 183 11.98 -11.34 1.07
C ARG A 183 13.02 -10.80 0.08
N GLU A 184 12.60 -10.08 -0.93
CA GLU A 184 13.51 -9.23 -1.71
C GLU A 184 14.13 -8.15 -0.82
N ASN A 185 15.27 -7.60 -1.19
CA ASN A 185 16.03 -6.62 -0.39
C ASN A 185 15.39 -5.22 -0.40
N PHE A 186 14.09 -5.16 -0.15
CA PHE A 186 13.33 -3.94 0.04
C PHE A 186 12.82 -3.85 1.47
N TYR A 187 13.08 -2.71 2.10
CA TYR A 187 12.80 -2.47 3.50
C TYR A 187 12.04 -1.17 3.70
N ALA A 188 11.07 -1.19 4.62
CA ALA A 188 10.42 0.00 5.16
C ALA A 188 10.96 0.31 6.55
N PHE A 189 11.09 1.60 6.87
CA PHE A 189 11.39 2.04 8.23
C PHE A 189 10.10 2.21 9.01
N MET A 190 10.06 1.61 10.19
CA MET A 190 8.99 1.77 11.17
C MET A 190 9.50 2.57 12.36
N TYR A 191 8.67 3.47 12.92
CA TYR A 191 8.91 4.09 14.22
C TYR A 191 7.69 3.83 15.11
N GLY A 192 7.82 2.92 16.06
CA GLY A 192 6.66 2.35 16.74
C GLY A 192 5.67 1.76 15.72
N PRO A 193 4.39 2.18 15.70
CA PRO A 193 3.40 1.70 14.74
C PRO A 193 3.43 2.42 13.39
N ILE A 194 4.29 3.42 13.21
CA ILE A 194 4.27 4.36 12.08
C ILE A 194 5.25 3.94 10.99
N VAL A 195 4.76 3.85 9.75
CA VAL A 195 5.61 3.75 8.56
C VAL A 195 6.21 5.13 8.26
N LEU A 196 7.52 5.18 8.08
CA LEU A 196 8.23 6.37 7.64
C LEU A 196 8.42 6.33 6.12
N ALA A 197 8.18 7.44 5.46
CA ALA A 197 8.35 7.60 4.02
C ALA A 197 9.21 8.82 3.71
N SER A 198 9.94 8.75 2.59
CA SER A 198 10.72 9.87 2.08
C SER A 198 10.01 10.52 0.90
N PRO A 199 9.86 11.86 0.87
CA PRO A 199 9.47 12.55 -0.35
C PRO A 199 10.56 12.39 -1.41
N THR A 200 10.16 12.15 -2.66
CA THR A 200 11.09 11.95 -3.79
C THR A 200 10.87 12.95 -4.92
N GLY A 201 10.15 14.03 -4.68
CA GLY A 201 9.90 15.11 -5.62
C GLY A 201 8.43 15.45 -5.79
N THR A 202 8.16 16.49 -6.55
CA THR A 202 6.81 17.01 -6.83
C THR A 202 6.54 17.18 -8.32
N GLU A 203 7.47 16.75 -9.18
CA GLU A 203 7.40 16.96 -10.61
C GLU A 203 6.60 15.87 -11.32
N ASN A 204 5.98 16.21 -12.45
CA ASN A 204 5.25 15.28 -13.31
C ASN A 204 4.21 14.44 -12.54
N MET A 205 3.42 15.06 -11.68
CA MET A 205 2.31 14.44 -10.95
C MET A 205 0.98 14.77 -11.63
N ASP A 206 0.88 14.47 -12.93
CA ASP A 206 -0.32 14.74 -13.71
C ASP A 206 -1.53 13.97 -13.12
N GLY A 207 -2.66 14.66 -12.97
CA GLY A 207 -3.84 14.10 -12.34
C GLY A 207 -3.73 13.86 -10.83
N LEU A 208 -2.87 14.60 -10.10
CA LEU A 208 -2.75 14.51 -8.63
C LEU A 208 -4.11 14.63 -7.93
N TYR A 209 -4.99 15.47 -8.45
CA TYR A 209 -6.40 15.53 -8.10
C TYR A 209 -7.19 15.02 -9.31
N ALA A 210 -7.99 13.99 -9.08
CA ALA A 210 -8.72 13.32 -10.14
C ALA A 210 -9.66 14.27 -10.88
N ASP A 211 -9.84 14.02 -12.16
CA ASP A 211 -10.95 14.55 -12.93
C ASP A 211 -12.19 13.64 -12.80
N ASP A 212 -13.29 14.00 -13.47
CA ASP A 212 -14.55 13.25 -13.46
C ASP A 212 -14.52 12.03 -14.39
N SER A 213 -13.39 11.75 -15.05
CA SER A 213 -13.26 10.59 -15.92
C SER A 213 -13.24 9.29 -15.12
N ARG A 214 -13.68 8.21 -15.76
CA ARG A 214 -13.70 6.88 -15.15
C ARG A 214 -12.33 6.41 -14.66
N GLY A 215 -11.24 6.79 -15.34
CA GLY A 215 -9.85 6.47 -15.01
C GLY A 215 -9.15 7.53 -14.16
N GLY A 216 -9.85 8.58 -13.74
CA GLY A 216 -9.25 9.72 -13.03
C GLY A 216 -8.57 9.40 -11.70
N HIS A 217 -8.83 8.23 -11.12
CA HIS A 217 -8.19 7.75 -9.89
C HIS A 217 -6.81 7.11 -10.11
N ILE A 218 -6.38 6.96 -11.36
CA ILE A 218 -5.10 6.32 -11.73
C ILE A 218 -4.06 7.40 -11.98
N ALA A 219 -2.92 7.29 -11.31
CA ALA A 219 -1.78 8.16 -11.55
C ALA A 219 -1.18 7.89 -12.94
N HIS A 220 -1.19 8.89 -13.81
CA HIS A 220 -0.74 8.79 -15.21
C HIS A 220 0.44 9.72 -15.56
N GLY A 221 0.95 10.44 -14.58
CA GLY A 221 2.18 11.22 -14.76
C GLY A 221 3.40 10.34 -15.02
N LYS A 222 4.41 10.93 -15.64
CA LYS A 222 5.66 10.24 -16.01
C LYS A 222 6.23 9.47 -14.82
N GLN A 223 6.51 8.19 -14.99
CA GLN A 223 7.21 7.39 -14.00
C GLN A 223 8.66 7.83 -13.87
N ILE A 224 9.14 7.95 -12.62
CA ILE A 224 10.54 8.16 -12.32
C ILE A 224 11.27 6.82 -12.44
N SER A 225 12.46 6.82 -13.03
CA SER A 225 13.29 5.63 -13.11
C SER A 225 13.72 5.16 -11.72
N MET A 226 13.73 3.85 -11.48
CA MET A 226 14.25 3.29 -10.24
C MET A 226 15.72 3.64 -9.98
N GLN A 227 16.47 4.03 -11.02
CA GLN A 227 17.85 4.50 -10.89
C GLN A 227 17.97 5.86 -10.21
N GLU A 228 16.92 6.67 -10.27
CA GLU A 228 16.88 8.00 -9.63
C GLU A 228 16.45 7.89 -8.15
N ILE A 229 15.88 6.75 -7.76
CA ILE A 229 15.46 6.50 -6.38
C ILE A 229 16.65 6.04 -5.54
N PRO A 230 16.90 6.67 -4.39
CA PRO A 230 18.01 6.28 -3.53
C PRO A 230 17.90 4.84 -3.03
N MET A 231 18.94 4.05 -3.27
CA MET A 231 19.17 2.75 -2.61
C MET A 231 19.97 2.98 -1.33
N LEU A 232 19.66 2.23 -0.29
CA LEU A 232 20.38 2.29 0.99
C LEU A 232 21.56 1.33 0.96
N VAL A 233 22.76 1.88 1.11
CA VAL A 233 24.00 1.11 1.04
C VAL A 233 24.44 0.69 2.45
N GLY A 234 24.65 -0.61 2.66
CA GLY A 234 25.08 -1.19 3.93
C GLY A 234 24.31 -2.45 4.29
N SER A 235 24.56 -3.02 5.45
CA SER A 235 23.81 -4.18 5.94
C SER A 235 22.42 -3.74 6.45
N ALA A 236 21.37 -4.55 6.24
CA ALA A 236 20.03 -4.25 6.74
C ALA A 236 20.03 -3.98 8.26
N ALA A 237 20.85 -4.71 9.03
CA ALA A 237 20.95 -4.53 10.48
C ALA A 237 21.50 -3.15 10.91
N SER A 238 22.27 -2.48 10.04
CA SER A 238 22.86 -1.17 10.35
C SER A 238 21.98 0.01 9.95
N LEU A 239 21.01 -0.18 9.07
CA LEU A 239 20.19 0.91 8.52
C LEU A 239 19.39 1.69 9.58
N PRO A 240 18.74 1.05 10.59
CA PRO A 240 18.01 1.80 11.62
C PRO A 240 18.88 2.77 12.41
N GLN A 241 20.14 2.40 12.62
CA GLN A 241 21.11 3.20 13.37
C GLN A 241 21.54 4.47 12.62
N SER A 242 21.26 4.53 11.32
CA SER A 242 21.55 5.69 10.48
C SER A 242 20.44 6.74 10.48
N LEU A 243 19.32 6.50 11.17
CA LEU A 243 18.29 7.53 11.33
C LEU A 243 18.59 8.42 12.53
N ARG A 244 18.49 9.73 12.31
CA ARG A 244 18.63 10.76 13.36
C ARG A 244 17.35 11.59 13.39
N LYS A 245 16.73 11.70 14.57
CA LYS A 245 15.54 12.53 14.76
C LYS A 245 15.89 14.00 14.48
N ILE A 246 15.05 14.72 13.75
CA ILE A 246 15.33 16.11 13.32
C ILE A 246 14.91 17.09 14.40
N ASN A 247 13.74 16.86 15.01
CA ASN A 247 13.24 17.68 16.11
C ASN A 247 12.45 16.81 17.11
N ASP A 248 12.13 17.38 18.25
CA ASP A 248 11.45 16.66 19.34
C ASP A 248 9.92 16.83 19.30
N ASP A 249 9.40 17.80 18.56
CA ASP A 249 7.96 18.11 18.54
C ASP A 249 7.15 17.22 17.60
N LEU A 250 7.76 16.82 16.47
CA LEU A 250 7.11 15.99 15.45
C LEU A 250 8.02 14.83 15.04
N VAL A 251 7.41 13.70 14.74
CA VAL A 251 8.15 12.55 14.18
C VAL A 251 8.72 12.92 12.82
N ALA A 252 10.02 13.10 12.74
CA ALA A 252 10.77 13.34 11.52
C ALA A 252 12.23 12.91 11.71
N PHE A 253 12.82 12.32 10.69
CA PHE A 253 14.19 11.80 10.72
C PHE A 253 14.97 12.23 9.47
N THR A 254 16.28 12.29 9.63
CA THR A 254 17.25 12.35 8.54
C THR A 254 18.00 11.01 8.51
N TYR A 255 18.14 10.43 7.32
CA TYR A 255 19.00 9.28 7.11
C TYR A 255 20.42 9.74 6.83
N THR A 256 21.36 9.34 7.67
CA THR A 256 22.79 9.74 7.61
C THR A 256 23.71 8.65 7.06
N GLY A 257 23.14 7.50 6.67
CA GLY A 257 23.88 6.41 6.05
C GLY A 257 24.20 6.67 4.57
N SER A 258 24.98 5.79 3.97
CA SER A 258 25.32 5.86 2.56
C SER A 258 24.10 5.56 1.69
N VAL A 259 23.94 6.30 0.60
CA VAL A 259 22.88 6.10 -0.40
C VAL A 259 23.47 6.13 -1.81
N TYR A 260 22.84 5.40 -2.72
CA TYR A 260 23.21 5.38 -4.13
C TYR A 260 21.96 5.53 -5.04
N PRO A 261 21.95 6.40 -6.04
CA PRO A 261 22.97 7.43 -6.33
C PRO A 261 23.06 8.45 -5.18
N ALA A 262 24.24 9.09 -5.07
CA ALA A 262 24.45 10.12 -4.06
C ALA A 262 23.43 11.25 -4.21
N GLN A 263 22.81 11.65 -3.12
CA GLN A 263 21.82 12.72 -3.09
C GLN A 263 22.47 14.03 -2.67
N LYS A 264 21.97 15.16 -3.21
CA LYS A 264 22.43 16.50 -2.80
C LYS A 264 22.08 16.81 -1.35
N GLU A 265 20.91 16.33 -0.91
CA GLU A 265 20.42 16.50 0.46
C GLU A 265 20.24 15.12 1.10
N ALA A 266 20.40 15.06 2.41
CA ALA A 266 20.13 13.82 3.15
C ALA A 266 18.64 13.45 3.06
N LEU A 267 18.36 12.15 2.96
CA LEU A 267 16.98 11.66 2.91
C LEU A 267 16.23 12.05 4.19
N LYS A 268 15.14 12.77 4.01
CA LYS A 268 14.20 13.07 5.08
C LYS A 268 13.14 11.98 5.12
N LEU A 269 12.87 11.44 6.30
CA LEU A 269 11.81 10.47 6.51
C LEU A 269 10.79 11.04 7.50
N ILE A 270 9.53 11.03 7.10
CA ILE A 270 8.39 11.50 7.91
C ILE A 270 7.29 10.44 7.93
N PRO A 271 6.34 10.49 8.88
CA PRO A 271 5.19 9.61 8.85
C PRO A 271 4.48 9.64 7.51
N PHE A 272 4.22 8.49 6.92
CA PHE A 272 3.58 8.39 5.60
C PHE A 272 2.23 9.10 5.54
N PHE A 273 1.46 9.07 6.64
CA PHE A 273 0.19 9.79 6.74
C PHE A 273 0.30 11.33 6.76
N ARG A 274 1.51 11.88 6.87
CA ARG A 274 1.81 13.33 6.77
C ARG A 274 2.43 13.73 5.45
N LEU A 275 2.78 12.76 4.62
CA LEU A 275 3.42 13.02 3.34
C LEU A 275 2.33 13.10 2.27
N HIS A 276 1.96 14.30 1.85
CA HIS A 276 0.96 14.56 0.83
C HIS A 276 1.52 15.41 -0.30
N ASP A 277 0.81 15.47 -1.42
CA ASP A 277 1.15 16.30 -2.59
C ASP A 277 2.62 16.11 -3.05
N SER A 278 3.11 14.89 -2.98
CA SER A 278 4.48 14.53 -3.32
C SER A 278 4.57 13.10 -3.85
N ARG A 279 5.56 12.86 -4.66
CA ARG A 279 6.09 11.53 -4.92
C ARG A 279 6.78 11.02 -3.66
N TYR A 280 6.83 9.70 -3.46
CA TYR A 280 7.37 9.13 -2.24
C TYR A 280 8.04 7.78 -2.42
N ALA A 281 8.87 7.41 -1.45
CA ALA A 281 9.35 6.06 -1.24
C ALA A 281 8.97 5.61 0.17
N VAL A 282 8.27 4.47 0.28
CA VAL A 282 7.98 3.76 1.53
C VAL A 282 8.97 2.62 1.70
N TYR A 283 9.24 1.90 0.61
CA TYR A 283 10.23 0.84 0.55
C TYR A 283 11.50 1.33 -0.13
N PHE A 284 12.63 0.96 0.46
CA PHE A 284 13.95 1.30 -0.04
C PHE A 284 14.72 0.03 -0.37
N HIS A 285 15.31 0.00 -1.56
CA HIS A 285 16.20 -1.10 -1.95
C HIS A 285 17.48 -1.04 -1.12
N GLN A 286 17.79 -2.08 -0.39
CA GLN A 286 19.05 -2.21 0.35
C GLN A 286 20.05 -2.98 -0.49
N VAL A 287 21.25 -2.46 -0.57
CA VAL A 287 22.36 -3.04 -1.33
C VAL A 287 23.66 -2.96 -0.53
N THR A 288 24.56 -3.90 -0.80
CA THR A 288 25.95 -3.81 -0.32
C THR A 288 26.76 -2.94 -1.27
N GLU A 289 27.88 -2.40 -0.82
CA GLU A 289 28.79 -1.63 -1.67
C GLU A 289 29.26 -2.40 -2.92
N ALA A 290 29.50 -3.71 -2.75
CA ALA A 290 29.92 -4.57 -3.86
C ALA A 290 28.83 -4.80 -4.90
N GLU A 291 27.57 -4.74 -4.52
CA GLU A 291 26.41 -4.98 -5.38
C GLU A 291 25.94 -3.72 -6.12
N VAL A 292 26.24 -2.53 -5.60
CA VAL A 292 25.76 -1.25 -6.15
C VAL A 292 25.94 -1.17 -7.66
N GLU A 293 27.13 -1.46 -8.18
CA GLU A 293 27.42 -1.30 -9.59
C GLU A 293 26.73 -2.38 -10.46
N SER A 294 26.61 -3.61 -9.95
CA SER A 294 25.94 -4.70 -10.67
C SER A 294 24.43 -4.47 -10.76
N ILE A 295 23.80 -4.11 -9.62
CA ILE A 295 22.37 -3.83 -9.52
C ILE A 295 22.00 -2.63 -10.37
N ARG A 296 22.83 -1.59 -10.36
CA ARG A 296 22.66 -0.43 -11.23
C ARG A 296 22.53 -0.83 -12.70
N LYS A 297 23.44 -1.67 -13.21
CA LYS A 297 23.41 -2.12 -14.60
C LYS A 297 22.14 -2.93 -14.90
N GLU A 298 21.76 -3.83 -13.99
CA GLU A 298 20.56 -4.68 -14.14
C GLU A 298 19.28 -3.83 -14.12
N VAL A 299 19.15 -2.95 -13.15
CA VAL A 299 18.00 -2.03 -13.04
C VAL A 299 17.93 -1.12 -14.28
N ALA A 300 19.05 -0.55 -14.73
CA ALA A 300 19.12 0.26 -15.93
C ALA A 300 18.61 -0.47 -17.18
N LEU A 301 19.04 -1.72 -17.35
CA LEU A 301 18.63 -2.52 -18.49
C LEU A 301 17.14 -2.87 -18.44
N SER A 302 16.65 -3.24 -17.26
CA SER A 302 15.25 -3.58 -17.03
C SER A 302 14.32 -2.39 -17.28
N GLU A 303 14.64 -1.23 -16.68
CA GLU A 303 13.87 0.01 -16.86
C GLU A 303 13.88 0.48 -18.31
N ARG A 304 15.04 0.43 -18.98
CA ARG A 304 15.11 0.77 -20.39
C ARG A 304 14.18 -0.08 -21.25
N LYS A 305 14.19 -1.40 -21.05
CA LYS A 305 13.29 -2.32 -21.77
C LYS A 305 11.81 -2.03 -21.47
N ALA A 306 11.47 -1.76 -20.19
CA ALA A 306 10.12 -1.42 -19.81
C ALA A 306 9.66 -0.09 -20.42
N MET A 307 10.53 0.93 -20.44
CA MET A 307 10.24 2.22 -21.07
C MET A 307 10.13 2.11 -22.59
N GLU A 308 11.01 1.34 -23.25
CA GLU A 308 10.91 1.08 -24.69
C GLU A 308 9.58 0.40 -25.03
N LEU A 309 9.20 -0.62 -24.26
CA LEU A 309 7.92 -1.31 -24.44
C LEU A 309 6.72 -0.38 -24.19
N ALA A 310 6.77 0.43 -23.13
CA ALA A 310 5.72 1.41 -22.84
C ALA A 310 5.56 2.44 -23.95
N ASN A 311 6.67 2.96 -24.50
CA ASN A 311 6.66 3.94 -25.60
C ASN A 311 6.15 3.35 -26.91
N GLN A 312 6.30 2.04 -27.12
CA GLN A 312 5.77 1.33 -28.28
C GLN A 312 4.31 0.91 -28.09
N THR A 313 3.79 0.93 -26.86
CA THR A 313 2.45 0.48 -26.53
C THR A 313 1.41 1.49 -26.99
N VAL A 314 0.50 1.02 -27.84
CA VAL A 314 -0.66 1.78 -28.32
C VAL A 314 -1.89 1.49 -27.46
N ASP A 315 -2.06 0.20 -27.07
CA ASP A 315 -3.15 -0.25 -26.20
C ASP A 315 -2.71 -1.44 -25.36
N LEU A 316 -3.31 -1.59 -24.18
CA LEU A 316 -2.91 -2.64 -23.20
C LEU A 316 -4.13 -3.13 -22.42
N ILE A 317 -4.29 -4.43 -22.36
CA ILE A 317 -5.34 -5.12 -21.61
C ILE A 317 -4.71 -6.17 -20.70
N PHE A 318 -5.13 -6.20 -19.45
CA PHE A 318 -4.83 -7.27 -18.50
C PHE A 318 -6.04 -8.19 -18.34
N PRO A 319 -6.09 -9.33 -19.06
CA PRO A 319 -7.18 -10.28 -18.97
C PRO A 319 -7.39 -10.79 -17.54
N GLY A 320 -8.66 -10.82 -17.10
CA GLY A 320 -9.03 -11.20 -15.74
C GLY A 320 -9.05 -10.06 -14.73
N GLU A 321 -8.57 -8.87 -15.08
CA GLU A 321 -8.72 -7.67 -14.27
C GLU A 321 -10.00 -6.91 -14.67
N GLN A 322 -10.86 -6.65 -13.68
CA GLN A 322 -12.21 -6.13 -13.93
C GLN A 322 -12.21 -4.80 -14.72
N GLN A 323 -11.36 -3.84 -14.32
CA GLN A 323 -11.37 -2.51 -14.93
C GLN A 323 -10.83 -2.54 -16.38
N PRO A 324 -9.63 -3.09 -16.67
CA PRO A 324 -9.13 -3.18 -18.04
C PRO A 324 -10.08 -3.91 -18.99
N GLU A 325 -10.68 -5.02 -18.55
CA GLU A 325 -11.63 -5.78 -19.37
C GLU A 325 -12.91 -5.00 -19.63
N SER A 326 -13.46 -4.35 -18.61
CA SER A 326 -14.66 -3.53 -18.74
C SER A 326 -14.45 -2.34 -19.68
N ASP A 327 -13.28 -1.70 -19.59
CA ASP A 327 -12.94 -0.56 -20.46
C ASP A 327 -12.79 -0.96 -21.92
N HIS A 328 -12.44 -2.22 -22.19
CA HIS A 328 -12.31 -2.79 -23.53
C HIS A 328 -13.54 -3.60 -23.96
N GLY A 329 -14.67 -3.49 -23.24
CA GLY A 329 -15.94 -4.10 -23.63
C GLY A 329 -15.85 -5.61 -23.74
N ILE A 330 -15.33 -6.29 -22.71
CA ILE A 330 -15.21 -7.75 -22.65
C ILE A 330 -16.52 -8.44 -23.00
N LEU A 331 -16.46 -9.41 -23.92
CA LEU A 331 -17.51 -10.39 -24.20
C LEU A 331 -16.89 -11.79 -24.17
N TYR A 332 -17.62 -12.78 -23.70
CA TYR A 332 -17.10 -14.13 -23.61
C TYR A 332 -18.18 -15.21 -23.59
N GLU A 333 -17.78 -16.41 -23.95
CA GLU A 333 -18.57 -17.63 -23.86
C GLU A 333 -17.67 -18.76 -23.38
N GLN A 334 -18.13 -19.50 -22.34
CA GLN A 334 -17.37 -20.60 -21.73
C GLN A 334 -15.91 -20.21 -21.39
N ALA A 335 -15.76 -19.08 -20.72
CA ALA A 335 -14.46 -18.55 -20.29
C ALA A 335 -14.38 -18.43 -18.78
N GLU A 336 -13.18 -18.52 -18.24
CA GLU A 336 -12.88 -18.36 -16.83
C GLU A 336 -11.68 -17.44 -16.61
N THR A 337 -11.59 -16.87 -15.42
CA THR A 337 -10.45 -16.08 -14.95
C THR A 337 -9.76 -16.76 -13.79
N GLY A 338 -8.50 -16.44 -13.57
CA GLY A 338 -7.73 -16.90 -12.42
C GLY A 338 -6.54 -16.02 -12.14
N ILE A 339 -5.77 -16.41 -11.13
CA ILE A 339 -4.53 -15.73 -10.72
C ILE A 339 -3.43 -16.79 -10.64
N ASN A 340 -2.27 -16.48 -11.19
CA ASN A 340 -1.08 -17.29 -11.05
C ASN A 340 0.14 -16.37 -10.91
N LYS A 341 0.94 -16.58 -9.87
CA LYS A 341 2.09 -15.72 -9.52
C LYS A 341 1.72 -14.22 -9.51
N ASP A 342 0.62 -13.92 -8.84
CA ASP A 342 0.06 -12.56 -8.67
C ASP A 342 -0.35 -11.85 -9.98
N ARG A 343 -0.39 -12.59 -11.11
CA ARG A 343 -0.89 -12.08 -12.40
C ARG A 343 -2.23 -12.70 -12.74
N HIS A 344 -3.19 -11.86 -13.07
CA HIS A 344 -4.50 -12.28 -13.55
C HIS A 344 -4.41 -12.83 -14.97
N PHE A 345 -5.31 -13.75 -15.29
CA PHE A 345 -5.45 -14.29 -16.64
C PHE A 345 -6.91 -14.55 -16.99
N ARG A 346 -7.15 -14.71 -18.29
CA ARG A 346 -8.38 -15.28 -18.84
C ARG A 346 -8.04 -16.41 -19.80
N ARG A 347 -8.85 -17.49 -19.79
CA ARG A 347 -8.84 -18.56 -20.76
C ARG A 347 -10.27 -19.00 -21.09
N ALA A 348 -10.48 -19.68 -22.21
CA ALA A 348 -11.79 -20.12 -22.66
C ALA A 348 -11.77 -21.49 -23.32
N LYS A 349 -12.87 -22.26 -23.13
CA LYS A 349 -13.25 -23.39 -24.02
C LYS A 349 -13.97 -22.89 -25.26
N GLY A 350 -14.77 -21.86 -25.11
CA GLY A 350 -15.42 -21.15 -26.21
C GLY A 350 -14.55 -20.01 -26.73
N TRP A 351 -14.82 -18.80 -26.32
CA TRP A 351 -14.08 -17.61 -26.76
C TRP A 351 -14.20 -16.47 -25.75
N PHE A 352 -13.29 -15.50 -25.90
CA PHE A 352 -13.44 -14.16 -25.30
C PHE A 352 -12.91 -13.10 -26.26
N SER A 353 -13.41 -11.87 -26.14
CA SER A 353 -13.05 -10.78 -27.03
C SER A 353 -13.00 -9.44 -26.32
N TYR A 354 -12.21 -8.51 -26.88
CA TYR A 354 -12.08 -7.14 -26.48
C TYR A 354 -12.19 -6.20 -27.67
N ASN A 355 -12.36 -4.91 -27.41
CA ASN A 355 -12.24 -3.85 -28.40
C ASN A 355 -10.92 -3.11 -28.16
N LEU A 356 -9.91 -3.36 -29.00
CA LEU A 356 -8.65 -2.65 -28.97
C LEU A 356 -8.86 -1.16 -29.28
N LYS A 357 -8.25 -0.27 -28.51
CA LYS A 357 -8.34 1.19 -28.64
C LYS A 357 -7.08 1.72 -29.31
N VAL A 358 -7.12 1.91 -30.60
CA VAL A 358 -5.98 2.38 -31.39
C VAL A 358 -5.99 3.90 -31.42
N LYS A 359 -5.05 4.53 -30.70
CA LYS A 359 -4.88 5.99 -30.68
C LYS A 359 -3.82 6.48 -31.67
N GLU A 360 -2.88 5.61 -32.04
CA GLU A 360 -1.79 5.84 -32.97
C GLU A 360 -1.66 4.61 -33.86
N GLU A 361 -0.90 4.68 -34.97
CA GLU A 361 -0.67 3.52 -35.83
C GLU A 361 -0.09 2.34 -35.03
N ALA A 362 -0.64 1.17 -35.25
CA ALA A 362 -0.17 -0.07 -34.64
C ALA A 362 0.14 -1.13 -35.71
N SER A 363 1.24 -1.86 -35.50
CA SER A 363 1.74 -2.83 -36.46
C SER A 363 1.95 -4.23 -35.87
N GLN A 364 1.90 -4.39 -34.53
CA GLN A 364 2.15 -5.67 -33.88
C GLN A 364 1.16 -5.92 -32.75
N LEU A 365 0.79 -7.18 -32.58
CA LEU A 365 0.01 -7.68 -31.46
C LEU A 365 0.89 -8.60 -30.62
N MET A 366 1.01 -8.32 -29.34
CA MET A 366 1.74 -9.14 -28.38
C MET A 366 0.79 -9.72 -27.33
N ILE A 367 0.92 -11.00 -27.03
CA ILE A 367 0.24 -11.66 -25.91
C ILE A 367 1.26 -12.29 -24.99
N THR A 368 0.97 -12.28 -23.69
CA THR A 368 1.80 -12.94 -22.67
C THR A 368 1.08 -14.16 -22.13
N VAL A 369 1.79 -15.31 -22.13
CA VAL A 369 1.30 -16.59 -21.61
C VAL A 369 2.40 -17.29 -20.82
N ARG A 370 2.10 -18.33 -20.04
CA ARG A 370 3.13 -19.19 -19.46
C ARG A 370 3.60 -20.23 -20.47
N LYS A 371 4.89 -20.49 -20.48
CA LYS A 371 5.48 -21.47 -21.40
C LYS A 371 4.86 -22.87 -21.25
N GLU A 372 4.61 -23.28 -20.01
CA GLU A 372 4.03 -24.60 -19.69
C GLU A 372 2.56 -24.74 -20.14
N ASP A 373 1.81 -23.63 -20.17
CA ASP A 373 0.40 -23.60 -20.57
C ASP A 373 0.23 -23.23 -22.06
N TYR A 374 1.33 -23.03 -22.78
CA TYR A 374 1.26 -22.61 -24.16
C TYR A 374 0.65 -23.66 -25.08
N THR A 375 -0.48 -23.32 -25.65
CA THR A 375 -1.17 -24.03 -26.70
C THR A 375 -1.47 -23.05 -27.85
N LYS A 376 -1.81 -23.58 -29.02
CA LYS A 376 -2.24 -22.72 -30.12
C LYS A 376 -3.53 -22.02 -29.78
N VAL A 377 -3.62 -20.75 -30.16
CA VAL A 377 -4.80 -19.91 -30.00
C VAL A 377 -5.17 -19.32 -31.36
N ALA A 378 -6.45 -19.43 -31.72
CA ALA A 378 -6.98 -18.75 -32.89
C ALA A 378 -7.32 -17.30 -32.50
N ILE A 379 -6.75 -16.34 -33.22
CA ILE A 379 -6.96 -14.92 -33.02
C ILE A 379 -7.69 -14.38 -34.24
N LEU A 380 -8.86 -13.78 -34.01
CA LEU A 380 -9.57 -13.00 -35.04
C LEU A 380 -9.39 -11.52 -34.68
N LEU A 381 -8.83 -10.75 -35.59
CA LEU A 381 -8.73 -9.31 -35.51
C LEU A 381 -9.63 -8.68 -36.55
N ASN A 382 -10.58 -7.85 -36.15
CA ASN A 382 -11.60 -7.29 -37.02
C ASN A 382 -12.38 -8.34 -37.84
N ASN A 383 -12.66 -9.49 -37.17
CA ASN A 383 -13.32 -10.69 -37.76
C ASN A 383 -12.49 -11.45 -38.79
N GLU A 384 -11.26 -11.11 -39.04
CA GLU A 384 -10.34 -11.85 -39.91
C GLU A 384 -9.36 -12.68 -39.10
N LYS A 385 -9.16 -13.96 -39.46
CA LYS A 385 -8.22 -14.85 -38.76
C LYS A 385 -6.78 -14.38 -39.01
N LEU A 386 -6.04 -14.19 -37.94
CA LEU A 386 -4.63 -13.85 -37.98
C LEU A 386 -3.84 -15.12 -38.32
N THR A 387 -3.32 -15.22 -39.54
CA THR A 387 -2.62 -16.42 -40.08
C THR A 387 -1.09 -16.30 -40.04
N VAL A 388 -0.56 -15.17 -39.55
CA VAL A 388 0.88 -14.89 -39.50
C VAL A 388 1.53 -15.71 -38.39
N SER A 389 2.70 -16.30 -38.72
CA SER A 389 3.52 -17.02 -37.73
C SER A 389 4.08 -16.03 -36.71
N PRO A 390 3.91 -16.27 -35.39
CA PRO A 390 4.40 -15.37 -34.39
C PRO A 390 5.90 -15.57 -34.09
N THR A 391 6.52 -14.53 -33.55
CA THR A 391 7.80 -14.66 -32.86
C THR A 391 7.53 -14.94 -31.39
N ILE A 392 8.24 -15.91 -30.80
CA ILE A 392 8.10 -16.33 -29.41
C ILE A 392 9.38 -16.01 -28.65
N SER A 393 9.27 -15.29 -27.51
CA SER A 393 10.40 -14.96 -26.65
C SER A 393 10.94 -16.18 -25.90
N LYS A 394 12.16 -16.05 -25.34
CA LYS A 394 12.61 -16.96 -24.28
C LYS A 394 11.78 -16.70 -23.02
N PRO A 395 11.57 -17.74 -22.18
CA PRO A 395 10.88 -17.52 -20.90
C PRO A 395 11.67 -16.58 -19.99
N ASP A 396 10.94 -15.75 -19.27
CA ASP A 396 11.50 -14.95 -18.19
C ASP A 396 11.78 -15.78 -16.92
N LYS A 397 12.23 -15.15 -15.83
CA LYS A 397 12.53 -15.82 -14.54
C LYS A 397 11.31 -16.54 -13.93
N GLU A 398 10.09 -16.11 -14.27
CA GLU A 398 8.83 -16.67 -13.78
C GLU A 398 8.18 -17.68 -14.73
N GLY A 399 8.79 -17.91 -15.90
CA GLY A 399 8.31 -18.84 -16.92
C GLY A 399 7.31 -18.24 -17.90
N PHE A 400 7.13 -16.90 -17.93
CA PHE A 400 6.30 -16.25 -18.93
C PHE A 400 7.04 -16.08 -20.26
N ILE A 401 6.30 -16.23 -21.34
CA ILE A 401 6.75 -15.94 -22.70
C ILE A 401 5.84 -14.92 -23.36
N THR A 402 6.40 -14.11 -24.24
CA THR A 402 5.63 -13.21 -25.12
C THR A 402 5.57 -13.79 -26.51
N ILE A 403 4.39 -13.70 -27.11
CA ILE A 403 4.09 -14.16 -28.47
C ILE A 403 3.69 -12.92 -29.26
N CYS A 404 4.52 -12.54 -30.23
CA CYS A 404 4.35 -11.32 -31.01
C CYS A 404 3.97 -11.64 -32.47
N TYR A 405 2.86 -11.11 -32.92
CA TYR A 405 2.34 -11.22 -34.27
C TYR A 405 2.53 -9.91 -35.03
N SER A 406 3.21 -9.93 -36.18
CA SER A 406 3.19 -8.79 -37.10
C SER A 406 1.83 -8.70 -37.76
N LEU A 407 1.17 -7.58 -37.70
CA LEU A 407 -0.14 -7.39 -38.31
C LEU A 407 -0.02 -7.33 -39.84
N PRO A 408 -0.92 -7.98 -40.61
CA PRO A 408 -0.88 -7.94 -42.07
C PRO A 408 -1.01 -6.53 -42.65
N GLN A 409 -1.75 -5.68 -41.93
CA GLN A 409 -1.92 -4.25 -42.21
C GLN A 409 -1.79 -3.47 -40.89
N LYS A 410 -1.22 -2.29 -40.97
CA LYS A 410 -1.21 -1.36 -39.84
C LYS A 410 -2.62 -0.93 -39.50
N LEU A 411 -2.93 -0.90 -38.21
CA LEU A 411 -4.18 -0.35 -37.73
C LEU A 411 -4.04 1.17 -37.58
N SER A 412 -4.96 1.91 -38.14
CA SER A 412 -5.09 3.36 -37.92
C SER A 412 -5.95 3.64 -36.69
N THR A 413 -6.03 4.92 -36.27
CA THR A 413 -6.88 5.33 -35.16
C THR A 413 -8.30 4.80 -35.29
N GLY A 414 -8.79 4.13 -34.24
CA GLY A 414 -10.11 3.49 -34.24
C GLY A 414 -10.26 2.43 -33.16
N SER A 415 -11.37 1.70 -33.23
CA SER A 415 -11.66 0.57 -32.34
C SER A 415 -11.74 -0.71 -33.15
N TYR A 416 -11.02 -1.75 -32.73
CA TYR A 416 -10.90 -3.01 -33.47
C TYR A 416 -11.23 -4.19 -32.55
N PRO A 417 -12.27 -4.99 -32.88
CA PRO A 417 -12.59 -6.18 -32.10
C PRO A 417 -11.48 -7.24 -32.29
N ILE A 418 -11.02 -7.76 -31.17
CA ILE A 418 -10.10 -8.92 -31.13
C ILE A 418 -10.75 -10.07 -30.37
N ARG A 419 -10.73 -11.29 -30.91
CA ARG A 419 -11.31 -12.48 -30.31
C ARG A 419 -10.25 -13.59 -30.22
N PHE A 420 -10.27 -14.27 -29.09
CA PHE A 420 -9.42 -15.42 -28.80
C PHE A 420 -10.27 -16.68 -28.63
N SER A 421 -9.92 -17.76 -29.31
CA SER A 421 -10.59 -19.05 -29.21
C SER A 421 -9.58 -20.20 -29.30
N PRO A 422 -9.92 -21.42 -28.83
CA PRO A 422 -9.05 -22.59 -28.98
C PRO A 422 -8.73 -22.91 -30.48
N ASP A 423 -7.54 -23.39 -30.77
CA ASP A 423 -7.13 -23.81 -32.12
C ASP A 423 -6.61 -25.24 -32.05
N GLY A 424 -7.55 -26.21 -32.15
CA GLY A 424 -7.24 -27.62 -32.05
C GLY A 424 -7.01 -28.17 -30.65
N THR A 425 -7.36 -27.38 -29.62
CA THR A 425 -7.25 -27.72 -28.20
C THR A 425 -8.59 -27.49 -27.49
N GLU A 426 -8.77 -28.05 -26.29
CA GLU A 426 -9.99 -27.83 -25.50
C GLU A 426 -10.07 -26.42 -24.96
N TRP A 427 -8.94 -25.80 -24.56
CA TRP A 427 -8.83 -24.48 -23.99
C TRP A 427 -7.88 -23.61 -24.79
N THR A 428 -8.11 -22.30 -24.76
CA THR A 428 -7.06 -21.33 -25.08
C THR A 428 -5.95 -21.42 -24.01
N PRO A 429 -4.71 -21.00 -24.29
CA PRO A 429 -3.76 -20.77 -23.20
C PRO A 429 -4.33 -19.72 -22.23
N ALA A 430 -3.85 -19.74 -20.98
CA ALA A 430 -4.09 -18.65 -20.05
C ALA A 430 -3.37 -17.39 -20.55
N ILE A 431 -4.12 -16.36 -20.95
CA ILE A 431 -3.58 -15.10 -21.47
C ILE A 431 -3.54 -14.08 -20.32
N TYR A 432 -2.35 -13.56 -20.03
CA TYR A 432 -2.08 -12.63 -18.92
C TYR A 432 -2.00 -11.17 -19.37
N GLU A 433 -1.65 -10.95 -20.62
CA GLU A 433 -1.52 -9.62 -21.19
C GLU A 433 -1.84 -9.66 -22.68
N VAL A 434 -2.55 -8.66 -23.17
CA VAL A 434 -2.77 -8.37 -24.58
C VAL A 434 -2.30 -6.95 -24.83
N ARG A 435 -1.30 -6.79 -25.68
CA ARG A 435 -0.68 -5.49 -25.96
C ARG A 435 -0.61 -5.23 -27.44
N LEU A 436 -0.99 -4.04 -27.84
CA LEU A 436 -0.86 -3.57 -29.19
C LEU A 436 0.33 -2.60 -29.28
N LEU A 437 1.22 -2.81 -30.25
CA LEU A 437 2.45 -2.05 -30.42
C LEU A 437 2.47 -1.28 -31.75
N LYS A 438 3.20 -0.16 -31.78
CA LYS A 438 3.45 0.66 -32.98
C LYS A 438 4.05 -0.11 -34.13
#